data_8aa73fdf76c92b75a9256cacfeae0066
#
_entry.id   8aa73fdf76c92b75a9256cacfeae0066
#
_cell.length_a   1.000
_cell.length_b   1.000
_cell.length_c   1.000
_cell.angle_alpha   90.00
_cell.angle_beta   90.00
_cell.angle_gamma   90.00
#
_symmetry.space_group_name_H-M   'P 1'
#
loop_
_entity.id
_entity.type
_entity.pdbx_description
1 polymer ?
#
loop_
_entity_poly.entity_id
_entity_poly.type
_entity_poly.pdbx_seq_one_letter_code
_entity_poly.pdbx_strand_id
1 'polypeptide(L)'
;MEKHWGDPNHSQPREDVSKGERIAGIAWLTVGSVLSFFLEMVYLGSRITIGGHTYPFPYMILIAAGFNYVLGTTALLWTKKLAWASIPGVTWIVLYFIAVTWPSLPGTRGTTWIVPNLVGVVFMIAGVAGAAWPLMRSVVLSMDQVNPPPPTTTTGGKRPKEKNNPTKKK
;
A
#
# COMPACT_ATOMS: atom_id res chain seq x y z
N MET A 1 27.66 15.87 -7.64
CA MET A 1 26.26 15.42 -7.45
C MET A 1 26.03 15.30 -5.97
N GLU A 2 25.41 16.29 -5.36
CA GLU A 2 25.05 16.24 -3.94
C GLU A 2 23.91 15.25 -3.76
N LYS A 3 24.14 14.20 -2.99
CA LYS A 3 23.09 13.30 -2.53
C LYS A 3 22.28 14.07 -1.49
N HIS A 4 21.10 14.58 -1.89
CA HIS A 4 20.11 15.11 -0.94
C HIS A 4 19.56 13.96 -0.10
N TRP A 5 20.20 13.72 1.04
CA TRP A 5 19.68 12.89 2.10
C TRP A 5 18.56 13.67 2.81
N GLY A 6 17.33 13.15 2.73
CA GLY A 6 16.23 13.63 3.57
C GLY A 6 15.13 14.45 2.89
N ASP A 7 14.92 14.34 1.58
CA ASP A 7 13.72 14.92 0.98
C ASP A 7 12.49 14.08 1.37
N PRO A 8 11.56 14.61 2.20
CA PRO A 8 10.37 13.88 2.65
C PRO A 8 9.41 13.52 1.51
N ASN A 9 9.56 14.15 0.34
CA ASN A 9 8.69 13.93 -0.81
C ASN A 9 9.22 12.86 -1.78
N HIS A 10 10.43 12.36 -1.58
CA HIS A 10 10.99 11.28 -2.39
C HIS A 10 11.15 10.02 -1.56
N SER A 11 10.30 9.03 -1.82
CA SER A 11 10.54 7.66 -1.39
C SER A 11 11.84 7.18 -2.04
N GLN A 12 12.93 7.14 -1.26
CA GLN A 12 14.22 6.63 -1.74
C GLN A 12 14.27 5.13 -1.48
N PRO A 13 14.02 4.27 -2.48
CA PRO A 13 14.27 2.85 -2.32
C PRO A 13 15.76 2.66 -2.12
N ARG A 14 16.12 1.89 -1.11
CA ARG A 14 17.50 1.55 -0.78
C ARG A 14 18.12 0.80 -1.97
N GLU A 15 19.08 1.42 -2.66
CA GLU A 15 19.64 0.87 -3.91
C GLU A 15 20.67 -0.24 -3.66
N ASP A 16 21.21 -0.29 -2.45
CA ASP A 16 22.29 -1.17 -2.00
C ASP A 16 21.81 -2.47 -1.31
N VAL A 17 20.52 -2.81 -1.46
CA VAL A 17 19.96 -4.03 -0.84
C VAL A 17 20.35 -5.26 -1.63
N SER A 18 20.98 -6.23 -0.96
CA SER A 18 21.30 -7.53 -1.54
C SER A 18 20.04 -8.33 -1.93
N LYS A 19 20.18 -9.28 -2.87
CA LYS A 19 19.06 -10.15 -3.25
C LYS A 19 18.50 -10.92 -2.05
N GLY A 20 19.38 -11.37 -1.15
CA GLY A 20 19.00 -12.11 0.05
C GLY A 20 18.18 -11.26 1.03
N GLU A 21 18.62 -10.04 1.31
CA GLU A 21 17.90 -9.11 2.18
C GLU A 21 16.50 -8.76 1.64
N ARG A 22 16.40 -8.57 0.33
CA ARG A 22 15.11 -8.33 -0.34
C ARG A 22 14.15 -9.49 -0.16
N ILE A 23 14.63 -10.73 -0.39
CA ILE A 23 13.80 -11.92 -0.21
C ILE A 23 13.40 -12.06 1.25
N ALA A 24 14.32 -11.88 2.18
CA ALA A 24 14.04 -11.94 3.62
C ALA A 24 13.02 -10.87 4.04
N GLY A 25 13.15 -9.63 3.55
CA GLY A 25 12.20 -8.55 3.83
C GLY A 25 10.79 -8.89 3.35
N ILE A 26 10.64 -9.34 2.10
CA ILE A 26 9.34 -9.73 1.55
C ILE A 26 8.77 -10.96 2.30
N ALA A 27 9.60 -11.94 2.65
CA ALA A 27 9.18 -13.10 3.42
C ALA A 27 8.61 -12.69 4.80
N TRP A 28 9.30 -11.79 5.53
CA TRP A 28 8.82 -11.27 6.81
C TRP A 28 7.52 -10.50 6.68
N LEU A 29 7.35 -9.68 5.63
CA LEU A 29 6.10 -8.98 5.35
C LEU A 29 4.97 -9.97 5.03
N THR A 30 5.28 -11.06 4.33
CA THR A 30 4.31 -12.13 4.05
C THR A 30 3.88 -12.85 5.34
N VAL A 31 4.82 -13.16 6.23
CA VAL A 31 4.49 -13.69 7.56
C VAL A 31 3.61 -12.71 8.34
N GLY A 32 3.95 -11.42 8.32
CA GLY A 32 3.12 -10.36 8.91
C GLY A 32 1.70 -10.33 8.34
N SER A 33 1.56 -10.50 7.03
CA SER A 33 0.26 -10.60 6.35
C SER A 33 -0.57 -11.79 6.83
N VAL A 34 0.05 -12.96 6.98
CA VAL A 34 -0.60 -14.17 7.51
C VAL A 34 -1.09 -13.95 8.94
N LEU A 35 -0.22 -13.43 9.81
CA LEU A 35 -0.57 -13.16 11.21
C LEU A 35 -1.69 -12.12 11.32
N SER A 36 -1.61 -11.03 10.55
CA SER A 36 -2.65 -10.01 10.50
C SER A 36 -3.99 -10.58 10.09
N PHE A 37 -4.01 -11.37 9.01
CA PHE A 37 -5.23 -12.01 8.53
C PHE A 37 -5.92 -12.86 9.64
N PHE A 38 -5.17 -13.69 10.36
CA PHE A 38 -5.74 -14.49 11.43
C PHE A 38 -6.28 -13.64 12.58
N LEU A 39 -5.55 -12.59 12.98
CA LEU A 39 -6.04 -11.68 14.03
C LEU A 39 -7.31 -10.94 13.56
N GLU A 40 -7.31 -10.43 12.36
CA GLU A 40 -8.46 -9.73 11.78
C GLU A 40 -9.69 -10.64 11.69
N MET A 41 -9.50 -11.90 11.27
CA MET A 41 -10.56 -12.89 11.18
C MET A 41 -11.18 -13.21 12.54
N VAL A 42 -10.35 -13.42 13.57
CA VAL A 42 -10.81 -13.72 14.93
C VAL A 42 -11.67 -12.60 15.50
N TYR A 43 -11.29 -11.35 15.22
CA TYR A 43 -11.97 -10.18 15.79
C TYR A 43 -12.99 -9.54 14.83
N LEU A 44 -13.19 -10.09 13.63
CA LEU A 44 -14.15 -9.57 12.65
C LEU A 44 -15.60 -9.58 13.19
N GLY A 45 -15.94 -10.54 14.04
CA GLY A 45 -17.25 -10.68 14.69
C GLY A 45 -17.42 -9.86 15.96
N SER A 46 -16.51 -8.92 16.25
CA SER A 46 -16.56 -8.11 17.48
C SER A 46 -17.85 -7.30 17.60
N ARG A 47 -18.37 -7.22 18.82
CA ARG A 47 -19.60 -6.50 19.16
C ARG A 47 -19.32 -5.54 20.31
N ILE A 48 -20.01 -4.40 20.30
CA ILE A 48 -19.96 -3.42 21.39
C ILE A 48 -21.36 -3.28 22.00
N THR A 49 -21.44 -3.22 23.32
CA THR A 49 -22.71 -3.01 24.05
C THR A 49 -22.72 -1.58 24.57
N ILE A 50 -23.70 -0.79 24.10
CA ILE A 50 -23.92 0.59 24.54
C ILE A 50 -25.37 0.73 24.98
N GLY A 51 -25.60 1.20 26.20
CA GLY A 51 -26.94 1.42 26.74
C GLY A 51 -27.83 0.17 26.81
N GLY A 52 -27.24 -1.02 26.98
CA GLY A 52 -27.97 -2.31 27.03
C GLY A 52 -28.26 -2.91 25.64
N HIS A 53 -27.92 -2.23 24.55
CA HIS A 53 -28.06 -2.74 23.19
C HIS A 53 -26.69 -3.17 22.63
N THR A 54 -26.65 -4.34 21.97
CA THR A 54 -25.43 -4.90 21.38
C THR A 54 -25.41 -4.62 19.87
N TYR A 55 -24.40 -3.86 19.43
CA TYR A 55 -24.19 -3.49 18.02
C TYR A 55 -22.98 -4.24 17.45
N PRO A 56 -23.03 -4.69 16.18
CA PRO A 56 -21.84 -5.19 15.50
C PRO A 56 -20.85 -4.01 15.31
N PHE A 57 -19.61 -4.23 15.73
CA PHE A 57 -18.56 -3.22 15.61
C PHE A 57 -17.32 -3.81 14.91
N PRO A 58 -17.38 -3.99 13.58
CA PRO A 58 -16.33 -4.65 12.81
C PRO A 58 -15.14 -3.72 12.55
N TYR A 59 -14.50 -3.21 13.60
CA TYR A 59 -13.34 -2.30 13.50
C TYR A 59 -12.15 -2.94 12.77
N MET A 60 -12.10 -4.27 12.69
CA MET A 60 -11.07 -5.00 11.97
C MET A 60 -11.10 -4.74 10.48
N ILE A 61 -12.20 -4.26 9.91
CA ILE A 61 -12.26 -3.81 8.52
C ILE A 61 -11.27 -2.65 8.27
N LEU A 62 -11.23 -1.69 9.19
CA LEU A 62 -10.31 -0.54 9.10
C LEU A 62 -8.85 -0.98 9.34
N ILE A 63 -8.66 -1.92 10.27
CA ILE A 63 -7.33 -2.48 10.55
C ILE A 63 -6.82 -3.26 9.34
N ALA A 64 -7.65 -4.08 8.69
CA ALA A 64 -7.29 -4.79 7.48
C ALA A 64 -6.86 -3.84 6.36
N ALA A 65 -7.63 -2.78 6.10
CA ALA A 65 -7.26 -1.77 5.11
C ALA A 65 -5.93 -1.09 5.45
N GLY A 66 -5.79 -0.60 6.69
CA GLY A 66 -4.59 0.12 7.15
C GLY A 66 -3.35 -0.77 7.18
N PHE A 67 -3.47 -1.99 7.70
CA PHE A 67 -2.34 -2.89 7.80
C PHE A 67 -1.86 -3.38 6.42
N ASN A 68 -2.78 -3.76 5.52
CA ASN A 68 -2.43 -4.12 4.16
C ASN A 68 -1.82 -2.93 3.39
N TYR A 69 -2.27 -1.70 3.65
CA TYR A 69 -1.65 -0.49 3.11
C TYR A 69 -0.19 -0.35 3.60
N VAL A 70 0.05 -0.54 4.89
CA VAL A 70 1.41 -0.47 5.46
C VAL A 70 2.30 -1.57 4.87
N LEU A 71 1.80 -2.80 4.77
CA LEU A 71 2.54 -3.92 4.17
C LEU A 71 2.92 -3.63 2.72
N GLY A 72 1.97 -3.13 1.90
CA GLY A 72 2.22 -2.78 0.51
C GLY A 72 3.22 -1.64 0.36
N THR A 73 3.09 -0.58 1.16
CA THR A 73 4.03 0.54 1.17
C THR A 73 5.43 0.10 1.58
N THR A 74 5.53 -0.72 2.64
CA THR A 74 6.81 -1.25 3.12
C THR A 74 7.44 -2.19 2.08
N ALA A 75 6.66 -3.03 1.40
CA ALA A 75 7.16 -3.92 0.35
C ALA A 75 7.77 -3.13 -0.82
N LEU A 76 7.20 -1.97 -1.19
CA LEU A 76 7.73 -1.08 -2.23
C LEU A 76 9.09 -0.47 -1.86
N LEU A 77 9.43 -0.33 -0.56
CA LEU A 77 10.75 0.11 -0.12
C LEU A 77 11.83 -0.95 -0.38
N TRP A 78 11.46 -2.24 -0.33
CA TRP A 78 12.38 -3.35 -0.55
C TRP A 78 12.56 -3.71 -2.02
N THR A 79 11.59 -3.38 -2.89
CA THR A 79 11.67 -3.76 -4.30
C THR A 79 10.96 -2.78 -5.23
N LYS A 80 11.64 -2.45 -6.35
CA LYS A 80 11.05 -1.68 -7.44
C LYS A 80 10.12 -2.53 -8.34
N LYS A 81 10.16 -3.87 -8.18
CA LYS A 81 9.32 -4.79 -8.97
C LYS A 81 7.95 -4.95 -8.31
N LEU A 82 6.92 -4.46 -8.95
CA LEU A 82 5.54 -4.49 -8.47
C LEU A 82 5.07 -5.91 -8.11
N ALA A 83 5.44 -6.91 -8.92
CA ALA A 83 5.10 -8.30 -8.67
C ALA A 83 5.65 -8.84 -7.34
N TRP A 84 6.85 -8.43 -6.92
CA TRP A 84 7.40 -8.81 -5.62
C TRP A 84 6.76 -8.04 -4.47
N ALA A 85 6.46 -6.75 -4.70
CA ALA A 85 5.80 -5.91 -3.70
C ALA A 85 4.35 -6.33 -3.43
N SER A 86 3.67 -6.98 -4.39
CA SER A 86 2.30 -7.45 -4.23
C SER A 86 2.17 -8.76 -3.43
N ILE A 87 3.26 -9.52 -3.20
CA ILE A 87 3.22 -10.84 -2.55
C ILE A 87 2.47 -10.83 -1.21
N PRO A 88 2.75 -9.93 -0.25
CA PRO A 88 2.02 -9.92 1.02
C PRO A 88 0.52 -9.70 0.85
N GLY A 89 0.11 -8.76 -0.02
CA GLY A 89 -1.30 -8.48 -0.30
C GLY A 89 -2.01 -9.66 -1.00
N VAL A 90 -1.35 -10.28 -1.97
CA VAL A 90 -1.88 -11.49 -2.63
C VAL A 90 -2.03 -12.65 -1.64
N THR A 91 -1.07 -12.82 -0.74
CA THR A 91 -1.16 -13.84 0.32
C THR A 91 -2.38 -13.61 1.21
N TRP A 92 -2.66 -12.38 1.61
CA TRP A 92 -3.85 -12.03 2.39
C TRP A 92 -5.14 -12.38 1.63
N ILE A 93 -5.21 -12.05 0.33
CA ILE A 93 -6.37 -12.36 -0.52
C ILE A 93 -6.58 -13.88 -0.64
N VAL A 94 -5.51 -14.64 -0.85
CA VAL A 94 -5.56 -16.11 -0.94
C VAL A 94 -6.09 -16.70 0.37
N LEU A 95 -5.60 -16.23 1.51
CA LEU A 95 -6.08 -16.68 2.83
C LEU A 95 -7.56 -16.37 3.03
N TYR A 96 -8.02 -15.19 2.58
CA TYR A 96 -9.45 -14.85 2.62
C TYR A 96 -10.29 -15.87 1.84
N PHE A 97 -9.90 -16.18 0.60
CA PHE A 97 -10.62 -17.16 -0.21
C PHE A 97 -10.57 -18.56 0.41
N ILE A 98 -9.43 -18.98 0.96
CA ILE A 98 -9.33 -20.24 1.71
C ILE A 98 -10.32 -20.23 2.89
N ALA A 99 -10.37 -19.17 3.68
CA ALA A 99 -11.25 -19.09 4.84
C ALA A 99 -12.75 -19.13 4.49
N VAL A 100 -13.14 -18.49 3.39
CA VAL A 100 -14.53 -18.49 2.89
C VAL A 100 -14.92 -19.84 2.30
N THR A 101 -14.00 -20.50 1.56
CA THR A 101 -14.28 -21.79 0.91
C THR A 101 -14.05 -22.97 1.82
N TRP A 102 -13.46 -22.79 3.00
CA TRP A 102 -13.16 -23.85 3.96
C TRP A 102 -14.32 -24.80 4.26
N PRO A 103 -15.57 -24.33 4.49
CA PRO A 103 -16.69 -25.21 4.75
C PRO A 103 -17.03 -26.19 3.64
N SER A 104 -16.63 -25.84 2.40
CA SER A 104 -16.89 -26.65 1.21
C SER A 104 -15.85 -27.74 0.95
N LEU A 105 -14.75 -27.74 1.76
CA LEU A 105 -13.67 -28.71 1.58
C LEU A 105 -14.02 -30.04 2.27
N PRO A 106 -13.66 -31.20 1.65
CA PRO A 106 -13.87 -32.51 2.27
C PRO A 106 -13.17 -32.61 3.64
N GLY A 107 -13.88 -33.10 4.64
CA GLY A 107 -13.34 -33.32 5.99
C GLY A 107 -13.41 -32.14 6.96
N THR A 108 -13.85 -30.96 6.53
CA THR A 108 -13.93 -29.75 7.39
C THR A 108 -15.17 -29.69 8.26
N ARG A 109 -16.11 -30.64 8.10
CA ARG A 109 -17.37 -30.74 8.86
C ARG A 109 -18.23 -29.46 8.85
N GLY A 110 -18.13 -28.65 7.79
CA GLY A 110 -18.90 -27.41 7.65
C GLY A 110 -18.47 -26.28 8.61
N THR A 111 -17.30 -26.34 9.22
CA THR A 111 -16.78 -25.28 10.09
C THR A 111 -16.56 -24.01 9.28
N THR A 112 -17.30 -22.96 9.59
CA THR A 112 -17.22 -21.67 8.89
C THR A 112 -16.28 -20.73 9.63
N TRP A 113 -15.24 -20.27 8.98
CA TRP A 113 -14.30 -19.29 9.56
C TRP A 113 -14.74 -17.86 9.29
N ILE A 114 -15.18 -17.58 8.06
CA ILE A 114 -15.78 -16.30 7.69
C ILE A 114 -17.18 -16.57 7.16
N VAL A 115 -18.19 -16.00 7.82
CA VAL A 115 -19.56 -16.08 7.33
C VAL A 115 -19.69 -15.25 6.07
N PRO A 116 -20.21 -15.81 4.95
CA PRO A 116 -20.43 -15.06 3.72
C PRO A 116 -21.61 -14.09 3.88
N ASN A 117 -21.36 -12.96 4.54
CA ASN A 117 -22.33 -11.89 4.76
C ASN A 117 -21.74 -10.54 4.31
N LEU A 118 -22.53 -9.47 4.41
CA LEU A 118 -22.10 -8.13 4.04
C LEU A 118 -20.80 -7.68 4.73
N VAL A 119 -20.62 -8.04 6.00
CA VAL A 119 -19.41 -7.70 6.78
C VAL A 119 -18.18 -8.38 6.15
N GLY A 120 -18.29 -9.66 5.78
CA GLY A 120 -17.21 -10.39 5.10
C GLY A 120 -16.86 -9.77 3.74
N VAL A 121 -17.86 -9.36 2.96
CA VAL A 121 -17.65 -8.69 1.67
C VAL A 121 -16.94 -7.34 1.85
N VAL A 122 -17.40 -6.50 2.79
CA VAL A 122 -16.77 -5.21 3.08
C VAL A 122 -15.36 -5.38 3.61
N PHE A 123 -15.11 -6.40 4.45
CA PHE A 123 -13.79 -6.77 4.93
C PHE A 123 -12.84 -7.12 3.77
N MET A 124 -13.30 -7.93 2.81
CA MET A 124 -12.51 -8.26 1.61
C MET A 124 -12.18 -7.01 0.80
N ILE A 125 -13.19 -6.18 0.51
CA ILE A 125 -12.99 -4.96 -0.28
C ILE A 125 -11.99 -4.02 0.40
N ALA A 126 -12.10 -3.85 1.72
CA ALA A 126 -11.21 -3.00 2.51
C ALA A 126 -9.76 -3.52 2.50
N GLY A 127 -9.57 -4.83 2.69
CA GLY A 127 -8.24 -5.45 2.64
C GLY A 127 -7.59 -5.36 1.26
N VAL A 128 -8.36 -5.63 0.19
CA VAL A 128 -7.89 -5.50 -1.20
C VAL A 128 -7.56 -4.04 -1.52
N ALA A 129 -8.43 -3.09 -1.16
CA ALA A 129 -8.19 -1.67 -1.38
C ALA A 129 -6.93 -1.19 -0.66
N GLY A 130 -6.73 -1.62 0.60
CA GLY A 130 -5.51 -1.33 1.37
C GLY A 130 -4.25 -1.85 0.68
N ALA A 131 -4.26 -3.10 0.20
CA ALA A 131 -3.13 -3.70 -0.49
C ALA A 131 -2.87 -3.07 -1.87
N ALA A 132 -3.91 -2.76 -2.63
CA ALA A 132 -3.79 -2.25 -4.00
C ALA A 132 -3.40 -0.77 -4.06
N TRP A 133 -3.84 0.04 -3.09
CA TRP A 133 -3.64 1.49 -3.11
C TRP A 133 -2.17 1.92 -3.28
N PRO A 134 -1.21 1.45 -2.45
CA PRO A 134 0.19 1.85 -2.60
C PRO A 134 0.78 1.39 -3.93
N LEU A 135 0.38 0.22 -4.44
CA LEU A 135 0.84 -0.32 -5.71
C LEU A 135 0.35 0.55 -6.87
N MET A 136 -0.93 0.91 -6.89
CA MET A 136 -1.52 1.80 -7.91
C MET A 136 -0.85 3.17 -7.89
N ARG A 137 -0.67 3.76 -6.70
CA ARG A 137 0.01 5.04 -6.56
C ARG A 137 1.43 5.01 -7.11
N SER A 138 2.18 3.94 -6.88
CA SER A 138 3.55 3.80 -7.41
C SER A 138 3.57 3.75 -8.95
N VAL A 139 2.58 3.11 -9.57
CA VAL A 139 2.44 3.05 -11.03
C VAL A 139 2.11 4.43 -11.60
N VAL A 140 1.13 5.14 -11.02
CA VAL A 140 0.75 6.49 -11.47
C VAL A 140 1.94 7.45 -11.40
N LEU A 141 2.66 7.47 -10.27
CA LEU A 141 3.84 8.33 -10.11
C LEU A 141 4.95 8.00 -11.11
N SER A 142 5.11 6.73 -11.48
CA SER A 142 6.10 6.35 -12.51
C SER A 142 5.68 6.80 -13.92
N MET A 143 4.39 6.84 -14.21
CA MET A 143 3.87 7.35 -15.49
C MET A 143 4.07 8.87 -15.64
N ASP A 144 3.88 9.64 -14.56
CA ASP A 144 4.10 11.09 -14.55
C ASP A 144 5.58 11.44 -14.80
N GLN A 145 6.51 10.59 -14.37
CA GLN A 145 7.93 10.78 -14.64
C GLN A 145 8.30 10.48 -16.10
N VAL A 146 7.58 9.58 -16.76
CA VAL A 146 7.81 9.24 -18.18
C VAL A 146 7.20 10.30 -19.11
N ASN A 147 6.07 10.89 -18.72
CA ASN A 147 5.39 11.95 -19.46
C ASN A 147 5.25 13.19 -18.57
N PRO A 148 6.32 13.98 -18.36
CA PRO A 148 6.20 15.21 -17.58
C PRO A 148 5.21 16.14 -18.26
N PRO A 149 4.31 16.81 -17.50
CA PRO A 149 3.40 17.79 -18.07
C PRO A 149 4.21 18.86 -18.80
N PRO A 150 3.71 19.39 -19.92
CA PRO A 150 4.41 20.43 -20.67
C PRO A 150 4.73 21.60 -19.74
N PRO A 151 5.93 22.19 -19.84
CA PRO A 151 6.31 23.29 -18.98
C PRO A 151 5.24 24.38 -19.07
N THR A 152 4.61 24.68 -17.95
CA THR A 152 3.67 25.81 -17.87
C THR A 152 4.46 27.05 -18.21
N THR A 153 4.27 27.56 -19.44
CA THR A 153 4.79 28.85 -19.86
C THR A 153 4.12 29.90 -18.96
N THR A 154 4.82 30.25 -17.90
CA THR A 154 4.44 31.40 -17.08
C THR A 154 4.63 32.64 -17.93
N THR A 155 3.59 32.97 -18.69
CA THR A 155 3.50 34.23 -19.43
C THR A 155 3.43 35.37 -18.40
N GLY A 156 4.55 35.97 -18.04
CA GLY A 156 4.56 37.09 -17.11
C GLY A 156 5.86 37.34 -16.33
N GLY A 157 7.00 37.01 -16.87
CA GLY A 157 8.29 37.44 -16.31
C GLY A 157 8.94 38.51 -17.23
N LYS A 158 8.84 39.80 -16.86
CA LYS A 158 9.56 40.92 -17.48
C LYS A 158 11.02 40.50 -17.67
N ARG A 159 11.46 40.52 -18.95
CA ARG A 159 12.90 40.42 -19.28
C ARG A 159 13.67 41.47 -18.46
N PRO A 160 14.74 41.10 -17.75
CA PRO A 160 15.66 42.09 -17.22
C PRO A 160 16.21 42.92 -18.39
N LYS A 161 16.05 44.24 -18.33
CA LYS A 161 16.68 45.16 -19.30
C LYS A 161 18.18 44.95 -19.24
N GLU A 162 18.72 44.45 -20.31
CA GLU A 162 20.16 44.41 -20.58
C GLU A 162 20.70 45.82 -20.49
N LYS A 163 21.48 46.08 -19.44
CA LYS A 163 22.17 47.36 -19.22
C LYS A 163 23.31 47.46 -20.21
N ASN A 164 23.07 48.16 -21.32
CA ASN A 164 24.11 48.57 -22.24
C ASN A 164 25.23 49.26 -21.46
N ASN A 165 26.38 48.66 -21.43
CA ASN A 165 27.60 49.22 -20.89
C ASN A 165 28.34 49.88 -22.06
N PRO A 166 28.42 51.23 -22.11
CA PRO A 166 29.15 51.91 -23.19
C PRO A 166 30.65 51.73 -22.98
N THR A 167 31.25 51.15 -23.98
CA THR A 167 32.67 51.15 -24.32
C THR A 167 33.47 52.34 -23.77
N LYS A 168 34.53 52.07 -23.03
CA LYS A 168 35.67 52.98 -22.92
C LYS A 168 36.72 52.59 -23.93
N LYS A 169 36.82 53.42 -24.99
CA LYS A 169 38.03 53.60 -25.79
C LYS A 169 39.09 54.25 -24.91
N LYS A 170 40.25 53.67 -24.82
CA LYS A 170 41.56 54.26 -25.01
C LYS A 170 42.61 53.17 -25.00
#